data_6054d9790fbbfd7dd68eb6548a9b07a5
#
_entry.id   6054d9790fbbfd7dd68eb6548a9b07a5
#
_cell.length_a   1.000
_cell.length_b   1.000
_cell.length_c   1.000
_cell.angle_alpha   90.00
_cell.angle_beta   90.00
_cell.angle_gamma   90.00
#
_symmetry.space_group_name_H-M   'P 1'
#
loop_
_entity.id
_entity.type
_entity.pdbx_description
1 polymer ?
#
loop_
_entity_poly.entity_id
_entity_poly.type
_entity_poly.pdbx_seq_one_letter_code
_entity_poly.pdbx_strand_id
1 'polypeptide(L)'
;MKFQFTMGLVLSLFAAQVSAVDISGWASFEAIGFVHQGQDPDQRNNSVSFALQPEFFVELEGGKNSFLFVPFYRFDGNDKARTHADIRELKWTFIGDDEWELHVGVGKVFWGVTESLHLVDIINQTDLVENPDGEEKLGQPMINLALVKE
;
A
#
# COMPACT_ATOMS: atom_id res chain seq x y z
N MET A 1 3.93 47.86 -9.84
CA MET A 1 2.77 47.27 -9.15
C MET A 1 3.07 45.81 -8.96
N LYS A 2 3.56 45.39 -7.77
CA LYS A 2 3.94 44.00 -7.45
C LYS A 2 2.75 43.36 -6.75
N PHE A 3 2.10 42.40 -7.41
CA PHE A 3 1.09 41.54 -6.79
C PHE A 3 1.81 40.44 -5.98
N GLN A 4 1.73 40.51 -4.66
CA GLN A 4 2.09 39.39 -3.78
C GLN A 4 0.86 38.53 -3.62
N PHE A 5 0.91 37.31 -4.16
CA PHE A 5 -0.05 36.25 -3.87
C PHE A 5 0.38 35.57 -2.56
N THR A 6 -0.28 35.92 -1.47
CA THR A 6 -0.14 35.19 -0.21
C THR A 6 -1.10 34.00 -0.25
N MET A 7 -0.57 32.83 -0.57
CA MET A 7 -1.32 31.57 -0.49
C MET A 7 -1.37 31.17 0.99
N GLY A 8 -2.44 31.57 1.68
CA GLY A 8 -2.73 31.16 3.04
C GLY A 8 -3.12 29.67 3.04
N LEU A 9 -2.23 28.81 3.52
CA LEU A 9 -2.54 27.42 3.84
C LEU A 9 -3.44 27.41 5.07
N VAL A 10 -4.74 27.32 4.90
CA VAL A 10 -5.67 27.07 6.01
C VAL A 10 -5.56 25.60 6.37
N LEU A 11 -4.68 25.29 7.31
CA LEU A 11 -4.64 24.01 7.98
C LEU A 11 -5.77 24.01 9.01
N SER A 12 -6.99 23.61 8.62
CA SER A 12 -8.04 23.33 9.59
C SER A 12 -7.66 22.03 10.30
N LEU A 13 -7.10 22.16 11.50
CA LEU A 13 -6.96 21.08 12.45
C LEU A 13 -8.38 20.62 12.83
N PHE A 14 -8.88 19.61 12.17
CA PHE A 14 -9.94 18.79 12.74
C PHE A 14 -9.32 18.08 13.94
N ALA A 15 -9.65 18.56 15.14
CA ALA A 15 -9.40 17.84 16.38
C ALA A 15 -10.39 16.66 16.44
N ALA A 16 -10.21 15.65 15.59
CA ALA A 16 -10.84 14.36 15.78
C ALA A 16 -10.15 13.71 16.99
N GLN A 17 -10.92 13.23 17.95
CA GLN A 17 -10.36 12.41 19.01
C GLN A 17 -9.93 11.08 18.38
N VAL A 18 -8.64 10.96 18.12
CA VAL A 18 -8.01 9.73 17.64
C VAL A 18 -7.89 8.81 18.85
N SER A 19 -8.59 7.69 18.83
CA SER A 19 -8.60 6.75 19.96
C SER A 19 -7.25 6.07 20.14
N ALA A 20 -6.64 5.61 19.07
CA ALA A 20 -5.30 5.06 19.00
C ALA A 20 -4.84 5.01 17.53
N VAL A 21 -3.53 5.06 17.31
CA VAL A 21 -2.92 4.72 16.02
C VAL A 21 -2.30 3.34 16.18
N ASP A 22 -2.83 2.36 15.48
CA ASP A 22 -2.23 1.05 15.42
C ASP A 22 -1.14 1.06 14.35
N ILE A 23 0.06 0.67 14.75
CA ILE A 23 1.22 0.60 13.86
C ILE A 23 1.65 -0.85 13.77
N SER A 24 1.64 -1.38 12.56
CA SER A 24 2.13 -2.71 12.22
C SER A 24 3.01 -2.65 10.98
N GLY A 25 3.33 -3.79 10.40
CA GLY A 25 4.09 -3.87 9.17
C GLY A 25 5.28 -4.79 9.25
N TRP A 26 6.12 -4.75 8.23
CA TRP A 26 7.29 -5.59 8.13
C TRP A 26 8.49 -4.84 7.53
N ALA A 27 9.67 -5.38 7.78
CA ALA A 27 10.91 -5.00 7.13
C ALA A 27 11.64 -6.27 6.71
N SER A 28 12.22 -6.28 5.51
CA SER A 28 13.01 -7.38 4.99
C SER A 28 14.41 -6.94 4.59
N PHE A 29 15.36 -7.83 4.77
CA PHE A 29 16.71 -7.72 4.25
C PHE A 29 16.99 -8.98 3.45
N GLU A 30 17.34 -8.82 2.18
CA GLU A 30 17.63 -9.92 1.28
C GLU A 30 19.08 -9.83 0.82
N ALA A 31 19.80 -10.94 0.88
CA ALA A 31 21.14 -11.06 0.35
C ALA A 31 21.24 -12.35 -0.47
N ILE A 32 21.52 -12.23 -1.74
CA ILE A 32 21.67 -13.37 -2.67
C ILE A 32 23.09 -13.40 -3.17
N GLY A 33 23.71 -14.57 -3.11
CA GLY A 33 25.03 -14.83 -3.66
C GLY A 33 25.01 -16.02 -4.61
N PHE A 34 25.57 -15.85 -5.80
CA PHE A 34 25.71 -16.92 -6.79
C PHE A 34 27.12 -17.49 -6.76
N VAL A 35 27.23 -18.83 -6.69
CA VAL A 35 28.50 -19.54 -6.61
C VAL A 35 29.27 -19.47 -7.92
N HIS A 36 28.56 -19.41 -9.04
CA HIS A 36 29.15 -19.32 -10.37
C HIS A 36 29.00 -17.91 -10.94
N GLN A 37 29.99 -17.49 -11.71
CA GLN A 37 29.88 -16.24 -12.45
C GLN A 37 28.76 -16.34 -13.50
N GLY A 38 28.06 -15.24 -13.69
CA GLY A 38 27.06 -15.11 -14.75
C GLY A 38 27.67 -15.34 -16.15
N GLN A 39 26.83 -15.74 -17.09
CA GLN A 39 27.25 -15.89 -18.49
C GLN A 39 27.51 -14.54 -19.16
N ASP A 40 26.88 -13.47 -18.66
CA ASP A 40 27.08 -12.10 -19.09
C ASP A 40 28.13 -11.43 -18.18
N PRO A 41 29.17 -10.74 -18.74
CA PRO A 41 30.14 -10.01 -17.93
C PRO A 41 29.56 -8.92 -17.04
N ASP A 42 28.41 -8.36 -17.40
CA ASP A 42 27.73 -7.31 -16.64
C ASP A 42 26.85 -7.87 -15.53
N GLN A 43 26.65 -9.19 -15.46
CA GLN A 43 25.84 -9.85 -14.44
C GLN A 43 26.60 -9.91 -13.12
N ARG A 44 26.02 -9.35 -12.07
CA ARG A 44 26.62 -9.36 -10.73
C ARG A 44 26.37 -10.70 -10.04
N ASN A 45 27.37 -11.15 -9.27
CA ASN A 45 27.31 -12.41 -8.54
C ASN A 45 26.64 -12.29 -7.16
N ASN A 46 26.26 -11.11 -6.76
CA ASN A 46 25.57 -10.85 -5.51
C ASN A 46 24.49 -9.78 -5.69
N SER A 47 23.47 -9.87 -4.87
CA SER A 47 22.45 -8.84 -4.74
C SER A 47 22.14 -8.63 -3.28
N VAL A 48 21.95 -7.38 -2.89
CA VAL A 48 21.50 -6.99 -1.55
C VAL A 48 20.36 -6.02 -1.72
N SER A 49 19.25 -6.30 -1.04
CA SER A 49 18.11 -5.41 -1.01
C SER A 49 17.53 -5.27 0.40
N PHE A 50 16.83 -4.17 0.62
CA PHE A 50 16.09 -3.88 1.83
C PHE A 50 14.71 -3.37 1.45
N ALA A 51 13.68 -3.87 2.12
CA ALA A 51 12.32 -3.36 1.94
C ALA A 51 11.67 -3.08 3.30
N LEU A 52 10.75 -2.11 3.30
CA LEU A 52 10.01 -1.67 4.46
C LEU A 52 8.57 -1.34 4.06
N GLN A 53 7.61 -1.91 4.77
CA GLN A 53 6.19 -1.65 4.60
C GLN A 53 5.54 -1.47 5.97
N PRO A 54 5.56 -0.27 6.55
CA PRO A 54 4.77 0.02 7.72
C PRO A 54 3.30 0.16 7.36
N GLU A 55 2.43 -0.15 8.29
CA GLU A 55 0.99 0.02 8.20
C GLU A 55 0.51 0.88 9.36
N PHE A 56 -0.24 1.93 9.05
CA PHE A 56 -0.83 2.83 10.01
C PHE A 56 -2.34 2.75 9.90
N PHE A 57 -2.98 2.27 10.96
CA PHE A 57 -4.43 2.20 11.04
C PHE A 57 -4.92 3.14 12.14
N VAL A 58 -5.95 3.92 11.80
CA VAL A 58 -6.57 4.87 12.71
C VAL A 58 -8.06 4.68 12.67
N GLU A 59 -8.66 4.37 13.82
CA GLU A 59 -10.09 4.39 14.00
C GLU A 59 -10.51 5.70 14.67
N LEU A 60 -11.51 6.36 14.12
CA LEU A 60 -12.06 7.58 14.67
C LEU A 60 -13.22 7.26 15.62
N GLU A 61 -13.53 8.24 16.46
CA GLU A 61 -14.58 8.13 17.48
C GLU A 61 -15.88 7.52 16.93
N GLY A 62 -16.38 6.51 17.64
CA GLY A 62 -17.60 5.79 17.28
C GLY A 62 -17.43 4.62 16.32
N GLY A 63 -16.21 4.31 15.89
CA GLY A 63 -15.93 3.14 15.03
C GLY A 63 -16.46 3.22 13.60
N LYS A 64 -17.15 4.31 13.25
CA LYS A 64 -17.77 4.47 11.93
C LYS A 64 -16.82 4.94 10.84
N ASN A 65 -15.70 5.51 11.24
CA ASN A 65 -14.68 6.00 10.32
C ASN A 65 -13.33 5.38 10.65
N SER A 66 -12.63 4.93 9.63
CA SER A 66 -11.25 4.50 9.78
C SER A 66 -10.39 4.93 8.61
N PHE A 67 -9.09 5.06 8.86
CA PHE A 67 -8.08 5.34 7.85
C PHE A 67 -7.00 4.29 7.91
N LEU A 68 -6.63 3.79 6.75
CA LEU A 68 -5.51 2.89 6.55
C LEU A 68 -4.50 3.56 5.62
N PHE A 69 -3.23 3.57 6.03
CA PHE A 69 -2.12 4.06 5.21
C PHE A 69 -0.97 3.06 5.23
N VAL A 70 -0.62 2.54 4.07
CA VAL A 70 0.42 1.52 3.89
C VAL A 70 1.42 2.03 2.85
N PRO A 71 2.43 2.80 3.24
CA PRO A 71 3.53 3.15 2.35
C PRO A 71 4.49 1.96 2.21
N PHE A 72 5.17 1.93 1.07
CA PHE A 72 6.18 0.93 0.77
C PHE A 72 7.46 1.61 0.29
N TYR A 73 8.59 1.04 0.68
CA TYR A 73 9.90 1.45 0.18
C TYR A 73 10.79 0.25 -0.03
N ARG A 74 11.44 0.18 -1.19
CA ARG A 74 12.52 -0.78 -1.47
C ARG A 74 13.76 -0.07 -1.94
N PHE A 75 14.88 -0.52 -1.43
CA PHE A 75 16.22 -0.22 -1.92
C PHE A 75 16.86 -1.50 -2.45
N ASP A 76 17.34 -1.48 -3.69
CA ASP A 76 18.10 -2.56 -4.31
C ASP A 76 19.48 -2.05 -4.71
N GLY A 77 20.53 -2.73 -4.25
CA GLY A 77 21.90 -2.32 -4.49
C GLY A 77 22.37 -2.53 -5.94
N ASN A 78 21.67 -3.34 -6.70
CA ASN A 78 22.05 -3.72 -8.07
C ASN A 78 21.07 -3.25 -9.13
N ASP A 79 19.77 -3.21 -8.78
CA ASP A 79 18.72 -2.83 -9.72
C ASP A 79 18.04 -1.53 -9.28
N LYS A 80 18.32 -0.47 -10.02
CA LYS A 80 17.72 0.85 -9.78
C LYS A 80 16.21 0.86 -10.07
N ALA A 81 15.72 -0.01 -10.94
CA ALA A 81 14.31 -0.09 -11.25
C ALA A 81 13.51 -0.70 -10.09
N ARG A 82 14.15 -1.58 -9.29
CA ARG A 82 13.59 -2.11 -8.05
C ARG A 82 13.72 -1.14 -6.87
N THR A 83 14.52 -0.08 -6.98
CA THR A 83 14.62 0.94 -5.92
C THR A 83 13.51 1.96 -6.12
N HIS A 84 12.43 1.85 -5.34
CA HIS A 84 11.28 2.73 -5.45
C HIS A 84 10.55 2.91 -4.12
N ALA A 85 9.63 3.85 -4.12
CA ALA A 85 8.67 4.07 -3.04
C ALA A 85 7.29 4.25 -3.65
N ASP A 86 6.29 3.66 -3.04
CA ASP A 86 4.90 3.80 -3.44
C ASP A 86 3.93 3.78 -2.24
N ILE A 87 2.66 3.90 -2.54
CA ILE A 87 1.57 3.76 -1.57
C ILE A 87 0.79 2.50 -1.93
N ARG A 88 0.97 1.44 -1.14
CA ARG A 88 0.27 0.16 -1.31
C ARG A 88 -1.22 0.29 -1.05
N GLU A 89 -1.56 0.97 0.06
CA GLU A 89 -2.94 1.31 0.40
C GLU A 89 -3.02 2.69 1.07
N LEU A 90 -4.06 3.43 0.72
CA LEU A 90 -4.47 4.67 1.37
C LEU A 90 -5.99 4.71 1.29
N LYS A 91 -6.67 4.28 2.34
CA LYS A 91 -8.09 4.01 2.30
C LYS A 91 -8.80 4.68 3.47
N TRP A 92 -9.84 5.41 3.17
CA TRP A 92 -10.85 5.83 4.13
C TRP A 92 -12.04 4.88 4.05
N THR A 93 -12.48 4.38 5.21
CA THR A 93 -13.66 3.54 5.33
C THR A 93 -14.70 4.27 6.18
N PHE A 94 -15.93 4.28 5.72
CA PHE A 94 -17.08 4.77 6.47
C PHE A 94 -18.15 3.67 6.56
N ILE A 95 -18.63 3.39 7.78
CA ILE A 95 -19.68 2.42 8.06
C ILE A 95 -20.96 3.18 8.37
N GLY A 96 -21.97 3.00 7.53
CA GLY A 96 -23.28 3.61 7.70
C GLY A 96 -24.18 2.83 8.66
N ASP A 97 -25.26 3.48 9.12
CA ASP A 97 -26.20 2.88 10.10
C ASP A 97 -27.08 1.76 9.50
N ASP A 98 -27.24 1.73 8.15
CA ASP A 98 -28.13 0.82 7.44
C ASP A 98 -27.34 -0.30 6.74
N GLU A 99 -26.36 -0.91 7.41
CA GLU A 99 -25.60 -2.06 6.88
C GLU A 99 -24.93 -1.81 5.53
N TRP A 100 -24.34 -0.63 5.35
CA TRP A 100 -23.54 -0.31 4.18
C TRP A 100 -22.16 0.25 4.57
N GLU A 101 -21.18 -0.04 3.75
CA GLU A 101 -19.81 0.44 3.90
C GLU A 101 -19.35 1.16 2.65
N LEU A 102 -18.70 2.31 2.83
CA LEU A 102 -18.06 3.07 1.76
C LEU A 102 -16.56 3.06 1.96
N HIS A 103 -15.84 2.60 0.95
CA HIS A 103 -14.39 2.68 0.90
C HIS A 103 -13.96 3.63 -0.21
N VAL A 104 -13.11 4.60 0.13
CA VAL A 104 -12.60 5.59 -0.83
C VAL A 104 -11.09 5.70 -0.69
N GLY A 105 -10.38 5.62 -1.81
CA GLY A 105 -8.93 5.79 -1.82
C GLY A 105 -8.20 4.83 -2.72
N VAL A 106 -6.98 4.46 -2.33
CA VAL A 106 -6.17 3.44 -2.99
C VAL A 106 -6.23 2.17 -2.16
N GLY A 107 -6.71 1.09 -2.72
CA GLY A 107 -6.85 -0.18 -2.01
C GLY A 107 -6.88 -1.38 -2.93
N LYS A 108 -6.81 -2.56 -2.32
CA LYS A 108 -6.95 -3.85 -2.98
C LYS A 108 -8.38 -4.35 -2.80
N VAL A 109 -8.91 -4.99 -3.82
CA VAL A 109 -10.25 -5.61 -3.78
C VAL A 109 -10.09 -7.10 -3.93
N PHE A 110 -10.53 -7.85 -2.94
CA PHE A 110 -10.52 -9.30 -2.95
C PHE A 110 -11.92 -9.84 -3.17
N TRP A 111 -12.07 -10.66 -4.19
CA TRP A 111 -13.32 -11.33 -4.53
C TRP A 111 -13.10 -12.83 -4.39
N GLY A 112 -13.71 -13.45 -3.43
CA GLY A 112 -13.75 -14.90 -3.32
C GLY A 112 -13.17 -15.48 -2.04
N VAL A 113 -13.64 -16.68 -1.72
CA VAL A 113 -13.43 -17.38 -0.45
C VAL A 113 -12.34 -18.45 -0.55
N THR A 114 -11.77 -18.68 -1.73
CA THR A 114 -10.77 -19.75 -1.95
C THR A 114 -9.37 -19.13 -2.02
N GLU A 115 -8.62 -19.27 -0.93
CA GLU A 115 -7.27 -18.72 -0.77
C GLU A 115 -6.18 -19.46 -1.57
N SER A 116 -6.45 -20.64 -2.13
CA SER A 116 -5.43 -21.47 -2.74
C SER A 116 -5.08 -21.15 -4.20
N LEU A 117 -5.91 -20.37 -4.89
CA LEU A 117 -5.66 -19.92 -6.26
C LEU A 117 -6.36 -18.56 -6.44
N HIS A 118 -5.60 -17.51 -6.59
CA HIS A 118 -6.10 -16.14 -6.84
C HIS A 118 -6.70 -15.96 -8.24
N LEU A 119 -7.47 -16.94 -8.72
CA LEU A 119 -8.06 -16.97 -10.04
C LEU A 119 -9.07 -15.84 -10.31
N VAL A 120 -9.53 -15.17 -9.26
CA VAL A 120 -10.55 -14.12 -9.34
C VAL A 120 -9.96 -12.72 -9.09
N ASP A 121 -8.66 -12.60 -8.84
CA ASP A 121 -7.99 -11.32 -8.60
C ASP A 121 -7.53 -10.69 -9.93
N ILE A 122 -8.50 -10.36 -10.78
CA ILE A 122 -8.26 -9.70 -12.07
C ILE A 122 -8.33 -8.18 -11.97
N ILE A 123 -8.81 -7.64 -10.85
CA ILE A 123 -9.00 -6.21 -10.66
C ILE A 123 -7.71 -5.56 -10.18
N ASN A 124 -7.01 -6.20 -9.24
CA ASN A 124 -5.78 -5.65 -8.68
C ASN A 124 -4.62 -5.81 -9.66
N GLN A 125 -3.85 -4.74 -9.83
CA GLN A 125 -2.65 -4.78 -10.67
C GLN A 125 -1.57 -5.63 -9.99
N THR A 126 -0.93 -6.52 -10.76
CA THR A 126 0.19 -7.31 -10.28
C THR A 126 1.46 -6.47 -10.23
N ASP A 127 2.19 -6.56 -9.13
CA ASP A 127 3.51 -5.94 -8.98
C ASP A 127 4.61 -6.90 -9.44
N LEU A 128 4.96 -6.81 -10.73
CA LEU A 128 6.05 -7.62 -11.31
C LEU A 128 7.45 -7.07 -11.00
N VAL A 129 7.55 -5.88 -10.41
CA VAL A 129 8.83 -5.28 -10.01
C VAL A 129 9.31 -5.90 -8.71
N GLU A 130 8.39 -6.15 -7.78
CA GLU A 130 8.71 -6.79 -6.50
C GLU A 130 8.99 -8.27 -6.67
N ASN A 131 8.07 -8.99 -7.29
CA ASN A 131 8.22 -10.43 -7.45
C ASN A 131 7.60 -10.92 -8.78
N PRO A 132 8.36 -11.69 -9.60
CA PRO A 132 7.86 -12.20 -10.87
C PRO A 132 6.85 -13.34 -10.72
N ASP A 133 6.59 -13.87 -9.52
CA ASP A 133 5.61 -14.93 -9.27
C ASP A 133 4.16 -14.46 -9.44
N GLY A 134 3.92 -13.13 -9.45
CA GLY A 134 2.61 -12.54 -9.64
C GLY A 134 1.70 -12.54 -8.42
N GLU A 135 2.22 -12.91 -7.24
CA GLU A 135 1.46 -12.91 -6.00
C GLU A 135 1.26 -11.52 -5.42
N GLU A 136 2.26 -10.64 -5.60
CA GLU A 136 2.18 -9.28 -5.10
C GLU A 136 1.21 -8.41 -5.91
N LYS A 137 0.32 -7.71 -5.19
CA LYS A 137 -0.70 -6.85 -5.77
C LYS A 137 -0.58 -5.42 -5.31
N LEU A 138 -0.84 -4.50 -6.23
CA LEU A 138 -0.90 -3.05 -5.98
C LEU A 138 -2.33 -2.63 -5.70
N GLY A 139 -2.50 -1.71 -4.76
CA GLY A 139 -3.75 -1.00 -4.57
C GLY A 139 -4.08 -0.11 -5.77
N GLN A 140 -5.37 0.04 -6.05
CA GLN A 140 -5.86 0.89 -7.13
C GLN A 140 -6.77 1.99 -6.60
N PRO A 141 -6.80 3.18 -7.25
CA PRO A 141 -7.78 4.20 -6.91
C PRO A 141 -9.19 3.65 -7.10
N MET A 142 -9.98 3.69 -6.03
CA MET A 142 -11.33 3.13 -6.05
C MET A 142 -12.30 3.89 -5.16
N ILE A 143 -13.56 3.75 -5.51
CA ILE A 143 -14.71 4.00 -4.65
C ILE A 143 -15.52 2.72 -4.64
N ASN A 144 -15.62 2.09 -3.48
CA ASN A 144 -16.34 0.83 -3.30
C ASN A 144 -17.47 1.05 -2.28
N LEU A 145 -18.69 0.68 -2.68
CA LEU A 145 -19.86 0.68 -1.82
C LEU A 145 -20.31 -0.78 -1.63
N ALA A 146 -20.22 -1.27 -0.43
CA ALA A 146 -20.69 -2.59 -0.04
C ALA A 146 -22.01 -2.48 0.73
N LEU A 147 -22.96 -3.32 0.39
CA LEU A 147 -24.20 -3.51 1.15
C LEU A 147 -24.07 -4.84 1.91
N VAL A 148 -24.04 -4.76 3.21
CA VAL A 148 -23.99 -5.93 4.09
C VAL A 148 -25.45 -6.27 4.43
N LYS A 149 -25.97 -7.37 3.90
CA LYS A 149 -27.32 -7.83 4.18
C LYS A 149 -27.22 -9.12 4.99
N GLU A 150 -27.79 -9.11 6.22
CA GLU A 150 -27.98 -10.31 7.02
C GLU A 150 -28.97 -11.30 6.37
#